data_00b7193f43967de06e27dec15d525301
#
_entry.id   00b7193f43967de06e27dec15d525301
#
_cell.length_a   1.000
_cell.length_b   1.000
_cell.length_c   1.000
_cell.angle_alpha   90.00
_cell.angle_beta   90.00
_cell.angle_gamma   90.00
#
_symmetry.space_group_name_H-M   'P 1'
#
loop_
_entity.id
_entity.type
_entity.pdbx_description
1 polymer ?
#
loop_
_entity_poly.entity_id
_entity_poly.type
_entity_poly.pdbx_seq_one_letter_code
_entity_poly.pdbx_strand_id
1 'polypeptide(L)'
;MQNKYRQTVIVLSIVLVIALLTGGYLWVALQNSEAQNQEAQELMALEREEMLNDLTSAQIQYDELMVRINNDSLRYKLEKEQLRTQQLLEELERTKTASAAEITRLKKELKTIRSVLKNYVMQIDSLNRENEKLKKENNAVRNQYREASKKIDDLASEKEELNEIVNLASQLDAMGIRLQLLKKNGKATDKIKKAKQIAVTFTIAKNITSSTGEKTAYIRLVQPSQEPLVKSESNTFIYENRTIGYSMQKQFEYTGEEQELTLYWNIEETLQKGNYSAYIFVDGNMIGSGSTTFE
;
A
#
# COMPACT_ATOMS: atom_id res chain seq x y z
N MET A 1 68.76 77.76 -74.06
CA MET A 1 67.56 77.73 -73.23
C MET A 1 66.59 76.58 -73.55
N GLN A 2 66.60 76.05 -74.72
CA GLN A 2 65.63 74.99 -75.23
C GLN A 2 65.75 73.61 -74.57
N ASN A 3 66.95 73.21 -74.04
CA ASN A 3 67.17 71.87 -73.46
C ASN A 3 66.59 71.73 -72.03
N LYS A 4 66.51 72.81 -71.25
CA LYS A 4 65.92 72.80 -69.91
C LYS A 4 64.36 72.61 -69.93
N TYR A 5 63.69 73.23 -70.88
CA TYR A 5 62.26 73.12 -71.06
C TYR A 5 61.87 71.71 -71.46
N ARG A 6 62.66 71.09 -72.27
CA ARG A 6 62.37 69.70 -72.75
C ARG A 6 62.50 68.68 -71.55
N GLN A 7 63.46 68.85 -70.71
CA GLN A 7 63.66 68.03 -69.49
C GLN A 7 62.52 68.25 -68.48
N THR A 8 62.03 69.45 -68.24
CA THR A 8 60.90 69.76 -67.35
C THR A 8 59.62 69.18 -67.86
N VAL A 9 59.30 69.21 -69.16
CA VAL A 9 58.15 68.62 -69.71
C VAL A 9 58.15 67.10 -69.64
N ILE A 10 59.32 66.46 -69.82
CA ILE A 10 59.46 64.98 -69.65
C ILE A 10 59.27 64.57 -68.17
N VAL A 11 59.84 65.30 -67.21
CA VAL A 11 59.58 65.01 -65.78
C VAL A 11 58.14 65.22 -65.39
N LEU A 12 57.50 66.29 -65.89
CA LEU A 12 56.08 66.54 -65.60
C LEU A 12 55.12 65.44 -66.18
N SER A 13 55.44 64.95 -67.39
CA SER A 13 54.67 63.88 -67.99
C SER A 13 54.85 62.54 -67.26
N ILE A 14 56.07 62.25 -66.78
CA ILE A 14 56.29 61.04 -65.95
C ILE A 14 55.53 61.13 -64.61
N VAL A 15 55.53 62.28 -63.96
CA VAL A 15 54.78 62.50 -62.70
C VAL A 15 53.28 62.37 -62.97
N LEU A 16 52.81 62.91 -64.08
CA LEU A 16 51.37 62.77 -64.42
C LEU A 16 50.95 61.33 -64.70
N VAL A 17 51.81 60.54 -65.39
CA VAL A 17 51.52 59.11 -65.62
C VAL A 17 51.58 58.33 -64.29
N ILE A 18 52.45 58.59 -63.40
CA ILE A 18 52.53 57.97 -62.06
C ILE A 18 51.29 58.35 -61.24
N ALA A 19 50.84 59.63 -61.30
CA ALA A 19 49.64 60.07 -60.60
C ALA A 19 48.37 59.40 -61.17
N LEU A 20 48.29 59.20 -62.48
CA LEU A 20 47.12 58.45 -63.07
C LEU A 20 47.15 56.97 -62.73
N LEU A 21 48.30 56.30 -62.72
CA LEU A 21 48.45 54.89 -62.33
C LEU A 21 48.12 54.68 -60.84
N THR A 22 48.60 55.56 -59.98
CA THR A 22 48.33 55.51 -58.54
C THR A 22 46.82 55.82 -58.28
N GLY A 23 46.23 56.83 -58.96
CA GLY A 23 44.78 57.11 -58.88
C GLY A 23 43.91 55.97 -59.37
N GLY A 24 44.30 55.36 -60.49
CA GLY A 24 43.60 54.16 -61.00
C GLY A 24 43.69 52.97 -60.05
N TYR A 25 44.85 52.69 -59.46
CA TYR A 25 45.04 51.63 -58.46
C TYR A 25 44.20 51.88 -57.19
N LEU A 26 44.23 53.10 -56.67
CA LEU A 26 43.40 53.45 -55.49
C LEU A 26 41.95 53.39 -55.79
N TRP A 27 41.46 53.77 -56.96
CA TRP A 27 40.08 53.66 -57.35
C TRP A 27 39.60 52.17 -57.42
N VAL A 28 40.35 51.28 -58.04
CA VAL A 28 40.10 49.83 -58.09
C VAL A 28 40.16 49.22 -56.72
N ALA A 29 41.12 49.60 -55.89
CA ALA A 29 41.26 49.14 -54.52
C ALA A 29 40.06 49.55 -53.65
N LEU A 30 39.58 50.80 -53.82
CA LEU A 30 38.37 51.30 -53.13
C LEU A 30 37.13 50.55 -53.56
N GLN A 31 36.96 50.32 -54.86
CA GLN A 31 35.79 49.59 -55.40
C GLN A 31 35.76 48.12 -54.95
N ASN A 32 36.93 47.45 -54.94
CA ASN A 32 37.07 46.12 -54.37
C ASN A 32 36.78 46.06 -52.85
N SER A 33 37.21 47.09 -52.12
CA SER A 33 36.95 47.20 -50.68
C SER A 33 35.47 47.44 -50.40
N GLU A 34 34.80 48.27 -51.21
CA GLU A 34 33.34 48.49 -51.11
C GLU A 34 32.56 47.21 -51.42
N ALA A 35 32.91 46.46 -52.49
CA ALA A 35 32.29 45.19 -52.83
C ALA A 35 32.45 44.15 -51.72
N GLN A 36 33.69 44.01 -51.17
CA GLN A 36 33.95 43.10 -50.02
C GLN A 36 33.16 43.50 -48.77
N ASN A 37 33.03 44.81 -48.49
CA ASN A 37 32.24 45.30 -47.38
C ASN A 37 30.74 45.01 -47.55
N GLN A 38 30.23 45.15 -48.78
CA GLN A 38 28.81 44.80 -49.11
C GLN A 38 28.56 43.29 -48.91
N GLU A 39 29.44 42.42 -49.49
CA GLU A 39 29.34 40.96 -49.29
C GLU A 39 29.41 40.58 -47.80
N ALA A 40 30.29 41.19 -47.01
CA ALA A 40 30.39 40.97 -45.60
C ALA A 40 29.13 41.41 -44.81
N GLN A 41 28.51 42.53 -45.21
CA GLN A 41 27.24 43.00 -44.64
C GLN A 41 26.08 42.09 -44.97
N GLU A 42 25.97 41.62 -46.22
CA GLU A 42 24.94 40.68 -46.65
C GLU A 42 25.06 39.34 -45.88
N LEU A 43 26.27 38.82 -45.75
CA LEU A 43 26.55 37.61 -45.00
C LEU A 43 26.14 37.76 -43.51
N MET A 44 26.51 38.89 -42.90
CA MET A 44 26.09 39.18 -41.50
C MET A 44 24.57 39.34 -41.33
N ALA A 45 23.90 39.89 -42.36
CA ALA A 45 22.45 40.02 -42.36
C ALA A 45 21.76 38.62 -42.44
N LEU A 46 22.24 37.73 -43.28
CA LEU A 46 21.77 36.35 -43.39
C LEU A 46 22.04 35.58 -42.11
N GLU A 47 23.22 35.66 -41.54
CA GLU A 47 23.53 35.01 -40.26
C GLU A 47 22.65 35.52 -39.08
N ARG A 48 22.31 36.80 -39.09
CA ARG A 48 21.39 37.40 -38.13
C ARG A 48 19.95 36.85 -38.30
N GLU A 49 19.47 36.75 -39.51
CA GLU A 49 18.14 36.20 -39.81
C GLU A 49 18.05 34.72 -39.38
N GLU A 50 19.10 33.92 -39.67
CA GLU A 50 19.15 32.52 -39.22
C GLU A 50 19.10 32.44 -37.67
N MET A 51 19.85 33.30 -36.96
CA MET A 51 19.81 33.34 -35.52
C MET A 51 18.48 33.77 -34.95
N LEU A 52 17.76 34.71 -35.58
CA LEU A 52 16.39 35.09 -35.22
C LEU A 52 15.43 33.92 -35.31
N ASN A 53 15.49 33.19 -36.41
CA ASN A 53 14.66 32.00 -36.65
C ASN A 53 14.97 30.90 -35.61
N ASP A 54 16.24 30.70 -35.29
CA ASP A 54 16.70 29.73 -34.30
C ASP A 54 16.24 30.07 -32.86
N LEU A 55 16.36 31.33 -32.45
CA LEU A 55 15.92 31.82 -31.14
C LEU A 55 14.39 31.73 -31.03
N THR A 56 13.65 32.08 -32.11
CA THR A 56 12.20 31.96 -32.16
C THR A 56 11.76 30.49 -32.03
N SER A 57 12.45 29.60 -32.77
CA SER A 57 12.20 28.15 -32.65
C SER A 57 12.49 27.61 -31.22
N ALA A 58 13.57 28.09 -30.60
CA ALA A 58 13.88 27.74 -29.21
C ALA A 58 12.82 28.23 -28.24
N GLN A 59 12.30 29.44 -28.44
CA GLN A 59 11.21 30.00 -27.62
C GLN A 59 9.95 29.11 -27.68
N ILE A 60 9.54 28.72 -28.90
CA ILE A 60 8.38 27.82 -29.08
C ILE A 60 8.61 26.47 -28.40
N GLN A 61 9.79 25.91 -28.48
CA GLN A 61 10.13 24.66 -27.81
C GLN A 61 10.10 24.79 -26.28
N TYR A 62 10.55 25.92 -25.71
CA TYR A 62 10.41 26.19 -24.28
C TYR A 62 8.93 26.24 -23.87
N ASP A 63 8.05 26.89 -24.65
CA ASP A 63 6.62 26.94 -24.40
C ASP A 63 5.98 25.54 -24.41
N GLU A 64 6.32 24.72 -25.40
CA GLU A 64 5.84 23.33 -25.43
C GLU A 64 6.31 22.50 -24.24
N LEU A 65 7.56 22.64 -23.83
CA LEU A 65 8.10 21.93 -22.66
C LEU A 65 7.43 22.38 -21.38
N MET A 66 7.12 23.67 -21.23
CA MET A 66 6.42 24.20 -20.06
C MET A 66 5.04 23.57 -19.84
N VAL A 67 4.31 23.27 -20.90
CA VAL A 67 3.01 22.57 -20.82
C VAL A 67 3.17 21.11 -20.38
N ARG A 68 4.29 20.47 -20.74
CA ARG A 68 4.54 19.03 -20.47
C ARG A 68 5.18 18.74 -19.12
N ILE A 69 5.62 19.77 -18.40
CA ILE A 69 6.30 19.65 -17.11
C ILE A 69 5.33 19.67 -15.94
N ASN A 70 5.47 18.66 -15.08
CA ASN A 70 4.74 18.54 -13.81
C ASN A 70 5.67 18.64 -12.59
N ASN A 71 6.89 19.21 -12.76
CA ASN A 71 7.92 19.32 -11.73
C ASN A 71 8.27 20.79 -11.54
N ASP A 72 7.97 21.36 -10.37
CA ASP A 72 8.14 22.78 -10.08
C ASP A 72 9.61 23.26 -10.16
N SER A 73 10.56 22.43 -9.70
CA SER A 73 11.98 22.76 -9.77
C SER A 73 12.50 22.85 -11.22
N LEU A 74 12.05 21.93 -12.07
CA LEU A 74 12.40 21.91 -13.47
C LEU A 74 11.71 23.05 -14.24
N ARG A 75 10.45 23.35 -13.88
CA ARG A 75 9.69 24.49 -14.42
C ARG A 75 10.43 25.80 -14.16
N TYR A 76 10.85 26.06 -12.92
CA TYR A 76 11.57 27.29 -12.57
C TYR A 76 12.87 27.46 -13.38
N LYS A 77 13.62 26.37 -13.58
CA LYS A 77 14.84 26.41 -14.38
C LYS A 77 14.53 26.70 -15.85
N LEU A 78 13.47 26.10 -16.37
CA LEU A 78 13.04 26.28 -17.75
C LEU A 78 12.58 27.73 -18.00
N GLU A 79 11.80 28.32 -17.08
CA GLU A 79 11.36 29.73 -17.12
C GLU A 79 12.57 30.69 -17.18
N LYS A 80 13.59 30.40 -16.39
CA LYS A 80 14.82 31.24 -16.39
C LYS A 80 15.54 31.20 -17.73
N GLU A 81 15.66 30.02 -18.36
CA GLU A 81 16.32 29.90 -19.67
C GLU A 81 15.43 30.44 -20.79
N GLN A 82 14.12 30.33 -20.69
CA GLN A 82 13.15 30.94 -21.59
C GLN A 82 13.28 32.48 -21.58
N LEU A 83 13.34 33.08 -20.39
CA LEU A 83 13.54 34.54 -20.23
C LEU A 83 14.86 34.99 -20.84
N ARG A 84 15.94 34.21 -20.67
CA ARG A 84 17.23 34.48 -21.30
C ARG A 84 17.16 34.44 -22.82
N THR A 85 16.45 33.46 -23.37
CA THR A 85 16.25 33.32 -24.82
C THR A 85 15.46 34.53 -25.36
N GLN A 86 14.44 34.97 -24.65
CA GLN A 86 13.65 36.15 -25.00
C GLN A 86 14.51 37.42 -24.98
N GLN A 87 15.35 37.60 -23.96
CA GLN A 87 16.27 38.77 -23.87
C GLN A 87 17.25 38.79 -25.06
N LEU A 88 17.77 37.63 -25.45
CA LEU A 88 18.68 37.56 -26.62
C LEU A 88 17.94 37.83 -27.94
N LEU A 89 16.70 37.40 -28.04
CA LEU A 89 15.84 37.70 -29.19
C LEU A 89 15.62 39.21 -29.34
N GLU A 90 15.24 39.88 -28.24
CA GLU A 90 15.04 41.35 -28.20
C GLU A 90 16.32 42.11 -28.47
N GLU A 91 17.48 41.65 -27.96
CA GLU A 91 18.77 42.22 -28.24
C GLU A 91 19.09 42.13 -29.75
N LEU A 92 18.90 40.97 -30.34
CA LEU A 92 19.16 40.74 -31.74
C LEU A 92 18.23 41.55 -32.68
N GLU A 93 16.94 41.69 -32.28
CA GLU A 93 15.98 42.53 -33.01
C GLU A 93 16.32 44.01 -33.00
N ARG A 94 16.78 44.55 -31.86
CA ARG A 94 17.14 45.96 -31.68
C ARG A 94 18.43 46.33 -32.43
N THR A 95 19.32 45.38 -32.63
CA THR A 95 20.64 45.60 -33.26
C THR A 95 20.50 45.49 -34.79
N LYS A 96 20.28 46.59 -35.49
CA LYS A 96 20.15 46.61 -36.94
C LYS A 96 21.43 46.30 -37.70
N THR A 97 22.57 46.69 -37.09
CA THR A 97 23.93 46.46 -37.62
C THR A 97 24.78 45.84 -36.53
N ALA A 98 24.90 44.50 -36.52
CA ALA A 98 25.72 43.79 -35.57
C ALA A 98 27.18 43.76 -36.05
N SER A 99 28.13 44.00 -35.16
CA SER A 99 29.53 43.79 -35.43
C SER A 99 29.87 42.29 -35.51
N ALA A 100 30.95 41.91 -36.20
CA ALA A 100 31.38 40.51 -36.26
C ALA A 100 31.63 39.88 -34.87
N ALA A 101 32.06 40.70 -33.89
CA ALA A 101 32.28 40.27 -32.52
C ALA A 101 30.93 39.94 -31.83
N GLU A 102 29.87 40.71 -32.03
CA GLU A 102 28.52 40.49 -31.51
C GLU A 102 27.88 39.24 -32.14
N ILE A 103 27.99 39.06 -33.45
CA ILE A 103 27.53 37.86 -34.12
C ILE A 103 28.20 36.60 -33.54
N THR A 104 29.52 36.64 -33.31
CA THR A 104 30.24 35.52 -32.72
C THR A 104 29.77 35.23 -31.29
N ARG A 105 29.55 36.27 -30.48
CA ARG A 105 29.00 36.12 -29.11
C ARG A 105 27.61 35.49 -29.14
N LEU A 106 26.67 35.99 -29.97
CA LEU A 106 25.32 35.50 -30.09
C LEU A 106 25.27 34.05 -30.58
N LYS A 107 26.13 33.67 -31.55
CA LYS A 107 26.27 32.27 -31.98
C LYS A 107 26.66 31.34 -30.82
N LYS A 108 27.56 31.76 -29.96
CA LYS A 108 28.00 31.00 -28.78
C LYS A 108 26.85 30.85 -27.78
N GLU A 109 26.09 31.92 -27.53
CA GLU A 109 24.90 31.89 -26.66
C GLU A 109 23.83 30.97 -27.23
N LEU A 110 23.50 31.07 -28.53
CA LEU A 110 22.56 30.20 -29.21
C LEU A 110 22.92 28.71 -29.12
N LYS A 111 24.22 28.39 -29.30
CA LYS A 111 24.72 27.03 -29.12
C LYS A 111 24.48 26.53 -27.70
N THR A 112 24.66 27.38 -26.69
CA THR A 112 24.39 27.05 -25.29
C THR A 112 22.89 26.79 -25.07
N ILE A 113 22.02 27.67 -25.57
CA ILE A 113 20.56 27.52 -25.49
C ILE A 113 20.10 26.20 -26.11
N ARG A 114 20.59 25.86 -27.31
CA ARG A 114 20.25 24.57 -27.96
C ARG A 114 20.71 23.36 -27.14
N SER A 115 21.89 23.42 -26.54
CA SER A 115 22.40 22.35 -25.66
C SER A 115 21.58 22.19 -24.41
N VAL A 116 21.21 23.28 -23.75
CA VAL A 116 20.35 23.30 -22.57
C VAL A 116 18.97 22.75 -22.89
N LEU A 117 18.37 23.21 -23.99
CA LEU A 117 17.06 22.74 -24.46
C LEU A 117 17.06 21.22 -24.69
N LYS A 118 18.07 20.71 -25.40
CA LYS A 118 18.21 19.26 -25.62
C LYS A 118 18.29 18.48 -24.31
N ASN A 119 19.02 19.00 -23.33
CA ASN A 119 19.11 18.37 -22.00
C ASN A 119 17.75 18.35 -21.27
N TYR A 120 16.97 19.42 -21.36
CA TYR A 120 15.64 19.48 -20.75
C TYR A 120 14.67 18.51 -21.41
N VAL A 121 14.68 18.41 -22.76
CA VAL A 121 13.87 17.41 -23.48
C VAL A 121 14.20 16.01 -22.97
N MET A 122 15.47 15.65 -22.88
CA MET A 122 15.88 14.32 -22.40
C MET A 122 15.47 14.07 -20.93
N GLN A 123 15.57 15.08 -20.06
CA GLN A 123 15.16 14.96 -18.66
C GLN A 123 13.67 14.79 -18.52
N ILE A 124 12.85 15.56 -19.27
CA ILE A 124 11.40 15.47 -19.27
C ILE A 124 10.94 14.11 -19.77
N ASP A 125 11.52 13.62 -20.88
CA ASP A 125 11.19 12.31 -21.42
C ASP A 125 11.54 11.17 -20.45
N SER A 126 12.70 11.28 -19.78
CA SER A 126 13.10 10.33 -18.75
C SER A 126 12.13 10.33 -17.56
N LEU A 127 11.78 11.51 -17.04
CA LEU A 127 10.83 11.67 -15.94
C LEU A 127 9.44 11.14 -16.29
N ASN A 128 8.97 11.39 -17.51
CA ASN A 128 7.67 10.90 -17.97
C ASN A 128 7.66 9.36 -18.06
N ARG A 129 8.72 8.75 -18.59
CA ARG A 129 8.86 7.28 -18.62
C ARG A 129 8.88 6.68 -17.22
N GLU A 130 9.63 7.28 -16.31
CA GLU A 130 9.70 6.81 -14.91
C GLU A 130 8.35 6.97 -14.21
N ASN A 131 7.64 8.09 -14.44
CA ASN A 131 6.30 8.30 -13.89
C ASN A 131 5.30 7.25 -14.39
N GLU A 132 5.31 6.95 -15.70
CA GLU A 132 4.46 5.90 -16.26
C GLU A 132 4.80 4.50 -15.71
N LYS A 133 6.09 4.22 -15.53
CA LYS A 133 6.55 2.97 -14.89
C LYS A 133 6.04 2.88 -13.45
N LEU A 134 6.25 3.94 -12.65
CA LEU A 134 5.80 4.00 -11.26
C LEU A 134 4.27 3.90 -11.12
N LYS A 135 3.51 4.49 -12.05
CA LYS A 135 2.04 4.32 -12.08
C LYS A 135 1.64 2.86 -12.31
N LYS A 136 2.29 2.18 -13.26
CA LYS A 136 2.03 0.75 -13.53
C LYS A 136 2.38 -0.12 -12.32
N GLU A 137 3.55 0.10 -11.71
CA GLU A 137 3.99 -0.61 -10.51
C GLU A 137 3.03 -0.36 -9.33
N ASN A 138 2.63 0.90 -9.11
CA ASN A 138 1.67 1.24 -8.06
C ASN A 138 0.32 0.54 -8.24
N ASN A 139 -0.18 0.49 -9.49
CA ASN A 139 -1.42 -0.21 -9.80
C ASN A 139 -1.27 -1.73 -9.58
N ALA A 140 -0.15 -2.32 -9.95
CA ALA A 140 0.12 -3.74 -9.72
C ALA A 140 0.18 -4.05 -8.21
N VAL A 141 0.90 -3.24 -7.43
CA VAL A 141 0.97 -3.37 -5.96
C VAL A 141 -0.40 -3.22 -5.31
N ARG A 142 -1.20 -2.24 -5.76
CA ARG A 142 -2.58 -2.07 -5.26
C ARG A 142 -3.47 -3.27 -5.54
N ASN A 143 -3.34 -3.87 -6.71
CA ASN A 143 -4.10 -5.07 -7.05
C ASN A 143 -3.65 -6.27 -6.19
N GLN A 144 -2.35 -6.48 -6.02
CA GLN A 144 -1.82 -7.52 -5.13
C GLN A 144 -2.29 -7.32 -3.68
N TYR A 145 -2.30 -6.06 -3.20
CA TYR A 145 -2.80 -5.75 -1.87
C TYR A 145 -4.27 -6.11 -1.71
N ARG A 146 -5.11 -5.77 -2.70
CA ARG A 146 -6.54 -6.12 -2.68
C ARG A 146 -6.77 -7.63 -2.68
N GLU A 147 -6.02 -8.36 -3.50
CA GLU A 147 -6.10 -9.83 -3.54
C GLU A 147 -5.64 -10.46 -2.23
N ALA A 148 -4.55 -9.96 -1.64
CA ALA A 148 -4.07 -10.42 -0.35
C ALA A 148 -5.08 -10.12 0.78
N SER A 149 -5.66 -8.91 0.80
CA SER A 149 -6.71 -8.55 1.78
C SER A 149 -7.92 -9.48 1.67
N LYS A 150 -8.39 -9.73 0.44
CA LYS A 150 -9.52 -10.65 0.23
C LYS A 150 -9.20 -12.06 0.72
N LYS A 151 -7.99 -12.58 0.44
CA LYS A 151 -7.56 -13.90 0.95
C LYS A 151 -7.51 -13.95 2.48
N ILE A 152 -7.09 -12.86 3.13
CA ILE A 152 -7.09 -12.77 4.60
C ILE A 152 -8.52 -12.86 5.14
N ASP A 153 -9.45 -12.12 4.54
CA ASP A 153 -10.86 -12.14 4.95
C ASP A 153 -11.50 -13.53 4.74
N ASP A 154 -11.25 -14.16 3.58
CA ASP A 154 -11.73 -15.52 3.27
C ASP A 154 -11.15 -16.54 4.28
N LEU A 155 -9.83 -16.48 4.58
CA LEU A 155 -9.21 -17.37 5.57
C LEU A 155 -9.69 -17.12 7.01
N ALA A 156 -10.00 -15.87 7.36
CA ALA A 156 -10.57 -15.54 8.66
C ALA A 156 -11.95 -16.17 8.83
N SER A 157 -12.81 -16.10 7.79
CA SER A 157 -14.13 -16.72 7.78
C SER A 157 -14.05 -18.24 7.86
N GLU A 158 -13.20 -18.87 7.04
CA GLU A 158 -12.96 -20.31 7.07
C GLU A 158 -12.46 -20.79 8.45
N LYS A 159 -11.53 -20.03 9.05
CA LYS A 159 -11.04 -20.32 10.40
C LYS A 159 -12.18 -20.28 11.44
N GLU A 160 -13.08 -19.32 11.35
CA GLU A 160 -14.22 -19.20 12.26
C GLU A 160 -15.18 -20.40 12.12
N GLU A 161 -15.52 -20.76 10.88
CA GLU A 161 -16.33 -21.94 10.59
C GLU A 161 -15.67 -23.24 11.12
N LEU A 162 -14.39 -23.41 10.88
CA LEU A 162 -13.66 -24.58 11.38
C LEU A 162 -13.60 -24.62 12.91
N ASN A 163 -13.44 -23.47 13.57
CA ASN A 163 -13.47 -23.39 15.02
C ASN A 163 -14.83 -23.76 15.59
N GLU A 164 -15.94 -23.36 14.97
CA GLU A 164 -17.29 -23.77 15.37
C GLU A 164 -17.46 -25.30 15.23
N ILE A 165 -17.04 -25.87 14.09
CA ILE A 165 -17.09 -27.32 13.87
C ILE A 165 -16.27 -28.07 14.92
N VAL A 166 -15.04 -27.61 15.19
CA VAL A 166 -14.17 -28.22 16.20
C VAL A 166 -14.79 -28.11 17.59
N ASN A 167 -15.36 -26.96 17.95
CA ASN A 167 -16.03 -26.78 19.24
C ASN A 167 -17.21 -27.75 19.40
N LEU A 168 -18.04 -27.90 18.38
CA LEU A 168 -19.13 -28.88 18.40
C LEU A 168 -18.62 -30.32 18.48
N ALA A 169 -17.64 -30.67 17.68
CA ALA A 169 -17.05 -32.01 17.67
C ALA A 169 -16.29 -32.36 18.96
N SER A 170 -15.80 -31.35 19.68
CA SER A 170 -15.04 -31.53 20.92
C SER A 170 -15.95 -31.64 22.16
N GLN A 171 -17.26 -31.40 22.02
CA GLN A 171 -18.18 -31.57 23.15
C GLN A 171 -18.24 -33.06 23.57
N LEU A 172 -18.13 -33.26 24.89
CA LEU A 172 -18.30 -34.58 25.45
C LEU A 172 -19.77 -35.00 25.42
N ASP A 173 -20.00 -36.30 25.41
CA ASP A 173 -21.35 -36.90 25.51
C ASP A 173 -21.41 -37.89 26.67
N ALA A 174 -22.47 -37.87 27.44
CA ALA A 174 -22.70 -38.78 28.54
C ALA A 174 -23.78 -39.80 28.21
N MET A 175 -23.43 -41.04 28.23
CA MET A 175 -24.29 -42.17 27.92
C MET A 175 -24.59 -43.01 29.17
N GLY A 176 -25.64 -43.85 29.09
CA GLY A 176 -25.96 -44.82 30.12
C GLY A 176 -26.28 -44.19 31.49
N ILE A 177 -26.88 -43.00 31.49
CA ILE A 177 -27.18 -42.24 32.70
C ILE A 177 -28.20 -42.97 33.54
N ARG A 178 -27.84 -43.34 34.78
CA ARG A 178 -28.67 -44.08 35.74
C ARG A 178 -28.72 -43.37 37.08
N LEU A 179 -29.92 -43.20 37.63
CA LEU A 179 -30.16 -42.69 38.96
C LEU A 179 -30.64 -43.85 39.82
N GLN A 180 -29.97 -44.06 40.99
CA GLN A 180 -30.35 -45.14 41.91
C GLN A 180 -30.40 -44.62 43.35
N LEU A 181 -31.38 -45.07 44.11
CA LEU A 181 -31.43 -44.83 45.56
C LEU A 181 -30.57 -45.90 46.25
N LEU A 182 -29.73 -45.45 47.19
CA LEU A 182 -28.91 -46.33 48.01
C LEU A 182 -29.27 -46.22 49.48
N LYS A 183 -29.35 -47.38 50.17
CA LYS A 183 -29.45 -47.49 51.63
C LYS A 183 -28.11 -47.14 52.31
N LYS A 184 -28.12 -46.97 53.60
CA LYS A 184 -26.88 -46.73 54.42
C LYS A 184 -25.80 -47.78 54.17
N ASN A 185 -26.15 -49.04 53.83
CA ASN A 185 -25.22 -50.11 53.56
C ASN A 185 -24.79 -50.22 52.07
N GLY A 186 -25.09 -49.21 51.24
CA GLY A 186 -24.76 -49.15 49.82
C GLY A 186 -25.67 -50.01 48.91
N LYS A 187 -26.63 -50.78 49.45
CA LYS A 187 -27.51 -51.57 48.63
C LYS A 187 -28.61 -50.73 47.98
N ALA A 188 -28.90 -50.99 46.71
CA ALA A 188 -29.97 -50.32 45.97
C ALA A 188 -31.35 -50.53 46.58
N THR A 189 -32.24 -49.55 46.43
CA THR A 189 -33.64 -49.61 46.88
C THR A 189 -34.52 -48.68 46.06
N ASP A 190 -35.73 -49.08 45.79
CA ASP A 190 -36.71 -48.24 45.07
C ASP A 190 -37.53 -47.36 46.04
N LYS A 191 -37.40 -47.61 47.37
CA LYS A 191 -38.18 -46.91 48.37
C LYS A 191 -37.44 -45.69 48.94
N ILE A 192 -37.93 -44.48 48.67
CA ILE A 192 -37.33 -43.19 49.12
C ILE A 192 -37.14 -43.18 50.66
N LYS A 193 -38.10 -43.67 51.44
CA LYS A 193 -38.04 -43.70 52.92
C LYS A 193 -36.84 -44.50 53.49
N LYS A 194 -36.27 -45.44 52.69
CA LYS A 194 -35.12 -46.28 53.10
C LYS A 194 -33.81 -45.79 52.51
N ALA A 195 -33.88 -44.82 51.57
CA ALA A 195 -32.69 -44.26 50.92
C ALA A 195 -31.95 -43.30 51.83
N LYS A 196 -30.62 -43.27 51.69
CA LYS A 196 -29.69 -42.35 52.33
C LYS A 196 -28.85 -41.57 51.29
N GLN A 197 -28.76 -42.08 50.07
CA GLN A 197 -28.04 -41.45 48.99
C GLN A 197 -28.78 -41.63 47.67
N ILE A 198 -28.62 -40.69 46.78
CA ILE A 198 -28.89 -40.82 45.33
C ILE A 198 -27.55 -41.00 44.65
N ALA A 199 -27.35 -42.10 43.92
CA ALA A 199 -26.18 -42.31 43.08
C ALA A 199 -26.54 -41.96 41.64
N VAL A 200 -25.73 -41.18 40.97
CA VAL A 200 -25.83 -40.90 39.54
C VAL A 200 -24.59 -41.49 38.85
N THR A 201 -24.80 -42.52 38.03
CA THR A 201 -23.76 -43.19 37.26
C THR A 201 -23.99 -42.90 35.80
N PHE A 202 -22.92 -42.55 35.07
CA PHE A 202 -22.93 -42.31 33.64
C PHE A 202 -21.56 -42.60 33.05
N THR A 203 -21.54 -42.82 31.74
CA THR A 203 -20.31 -43.07 30.97
C THR A 203 -20.05 -41.88 30.08
N ILE A 204 -18.89 -41.22 30.21
CA ILE A 204 -18.43 -40.23 29.25
C ILE A 204 -17.93 -40.99 28.02
N ALA A 205 -18.45 -40.64 26.86
CA ALA A 205 -18.07 -41.31 25.61
C ALA A 205 -16.61 -40.95 25.17
N LYS A 206 -16.01 -41.86 24.43
CA LYS A 206 -14.74 -41.58 23.78
C LYS A 206 -14.89 -40.42 22.81
N ASN A 207 -14.02 -39.40 22.94
CA ASN A 207 -13.97 -38.27 22.01
C ASN A 207 -12.51 -37.85 21.78
N ILE A 208 -11.99 -38.13 20.58
CA ILE A 208 -10.61 -37.85 20.17
C ILE A 208 -10.38 -36.36 19.86
N THR A 209 -11.44 -35.59 19.66
CA THR A 209 -11.37 -34.14 19.35
C THR A 209 -11.37 -33.31 20.63
N SER A 210 -11.96 -33.83 21.73
CA SER A 210 -11.97 -33.16 23.00
C SER A 210 -10.56 -33.11 23.63
N SER A 211 -10.23 -31.97 24.23
CA SER A 211 -8.97 -31.83 24.96
C SER A 211 -8.87 -32.80 26.13
N THR A 212 -7.76 -33.50 26.26
CA THR A 212 -7.42 -34.32 27.42
C THR A 212 -6.98 -33.45 28.59
N GLY A 213 -7.08 -33.96 29.83
CA GLY A 213 -6.67 -33.30 31.05
C GLY A 213 -7.74 -33.26 32.13
N GLU A 214 -7.52 -32.43 33.14
CA GLU A 214 -8.43 -32.30 34.29
C GLU A 214 -9.71 -31.55 33.87
N LYS A 215 -10.86 -32.20 34.12
CA LYS A 215 -12.20 -31.69 33.86
C LYS A 215 -13.06 -31.79 35.12
N THR A 216 -14.12 -30.97 35.17
CA THR A 216 -15.09 -31.02 36.27
C THR A 216 -16.48 -31.35 35.70
N ALA A 217 -17.04 -32.48 36.20
CA ALA A 217 -18.42 -32.81 35.92
C ALA A 217 -19.29 -32.17 37.01
N TYR A 218 -20.30 -31.38 36.59
CA TYR A 218 -21.37 -30.87 37.43
C TYR A 218 -22.65 -31.63 37.18
N ILE A 219 -23.33 -32.04 38.22
CA ILE A 219 -24.64 -32.71 38.12
C ILE A 219 -25.67 -31.86 38.80
N ARG A 220 -26.75 -31.58 38.12
CA ARG A 220 -27.94 -30.93 38.64
C ARG A 220 -29.06 -31.93 38.75
N LEU A 221 -29.41 -32.29 39.98
CA LEU A 221 -30.56 -33.14 40.26
C LEU A 221 -31.81 -32.27 40.42
N VAL A 222 -32.87 -32.63 39.75
CA VAL A 222 -34.15 -31.94 39.78
C VAL A 222 -35.18 -32.91 40.29
N GLN A 223 -35.92 -32.48 41.33
CA GLN A 223 -36.99 -33.26 41.97
C GLN A 223 -38.32 -33.07 41.21
N PRO A 224 -39.37 -33.87 41.54
CA PRO A 224 -40.65 -33.79 40.84
C PRO A 224 -41.33 -32.41 40.87
N SER A 225 -41.04 -31.56 41.87
CA SER A 225 -41.49 -30.16 41.93
C SER A 225 -40.79 -29.23 40.96
N GLN A 226 -39.86 -29.73 40.12
CA GLN A 226 -39.03 -28.96 39.20
C GLN A 226 -37.96 -28.10 39.94
N GLU A 227 -37.77 -28.23 41.25
CA GLU A 227 -36.78 -27.57 42.02
C GLU A 227 -35.44 -28.36 42.00
N PRO A 228 -34.27 -27.71 41.84
CA PRO A 228 -33.00 -28.38 41.89
C PRO A 228 -32.63 -28.68 43.38
N LEU A 229 -32.04 -29.83 43.60
CA LEU A 229 -31.43 -30.18 44.88
C LEU A 229 -30.06 -29.53 45.04
N VAL A 230 -30.00 -28.37 45.69
CA VAL A 230 -28.73 -27.62 45.89
C VAL A 230 -28.48 -27.43 47.38
N LYS A 231 -27.30 -27.85 47.88
CA LYS A 231 -26.96 -27.76 49.29
C LYS A 231 -26.57 -26.38 49.78
N SER A 232 -26.02 -25.55 48.90
CA SER A 232 -25.59 -24.19 49.22
C SER A 232 -25.81 -23.29 48.01
N GLU A 233 -26.20 -22.05 48.21
CA GLU A 233 -26.34 -21.03 47.18
C GLU A 233 -24.98 -20.73 46.47
N SER A 234 -23.85 -21.05 47.10
CA SER A 234 -22.51 -20.92 46.51
C SER A 234 -22.18 -22.05 45.52
N ASN A 235 -22.96 -23.16 45.51
CA ASN A 235 -22.72 -24.27 44.59
C ASN A 235 -23.26 -23.94 43.22
N THR A 236 -22.49 -23.11 42.47
CA THR A 236 -22.88 -22.61 41.16
C THR A 236 -21.80 -22.80 40.12
N PHE A 237 -22.20 -22.87 38.85
CA PHE A 237 -21.31 -22.89 37.69
C PHE A 237 -21.96 -22.10 36.54
N ILE A 238 -21.17 -21.79 35.49
CA ILE A 238 -21.61 -21.02 34.33
C ILE A 238 -22.06 -22.00 33.24
N TYR A 239 -23.30 -21.82 32.75
CA TYR A 239 -23.88 -22.52 31.61
C TYR A 239 -24.63 -21.52 30.72
N GLU A 240 -24.31 -21.44 29.43
CA GLU A 240 -24.92 -20.49 28.48
C GLU A 240 -24.96 -19.04 29.00
N ASN A 241 -23.87 -18.56 29.53
CA ASN A 241 -23.74 -17.23 30.14
C ASN A 241 -24.65 -16.97 31.34
N ARG A 242 -25.21 -18.04 31.97
CA ARG A 242 -26.02 -17.95 33.17
C ARG A 242 -25.38 -18.72 34.32
N THR A 243 -25.46 -18.17 35.51
CA THR A 243 -25.03 -18.88 36.72
C THR A 243 -26.16 -19.79 37.21
N ILE A 244 -25.94 -21.10 37.23
CA ILE A 244 -26.90 -22.07 37.71
C ILE A 244 -26.34 -22.93 38.82
N GLY A 245 -27.21 -23.41 39.73
CA GLY A 245 -26.81 -24.26 40.87
C GLY A 245 -26.59 -25.71 40.47
N TYR A 246 -25.58 -26.35 41.05
CA TYR A 246 -25.35 -27.79 40.92
C TYR A 246 -25.60 -28.52 42.25
N SER A 247 -26.01 -29.80 42.11
CA SER A 247 -26.17 -30.70 43.25
C SER A 247 -24.88 -31.36 43.69
N MET A 248 -24.11 -31.83 42.73
CA MET A 248 -22.82 -32.52 42.90
C MET A 248 -21.82 -32.08 41.91
N GLN A 249 -20.53 -32.14 42.26
CA GLN A 249 -19.40 -31.98 41.34
C GLN A 249 -18.35 -33.05 41.60
N LYS A 250 -17.59 -33.39 40.53
CA LYS A 250 -16.42 -34.25 40.60
C LYS A 250 -15.39 -33.86 39.59
N GLN A 251 -14.16 -33.65 40.05
CA GLN A 251 -13.01 -33.54 39.18
C GLN A 251 -12.57 -34.93 38.73
N PHE A 252 -12.20 -35.04 37.46
CA PHE A 252 -11.71 -36.26 36.83
C PHE A 252 -10.70 -35.93 35.76
N GLU A 253 -9.76 -36.83 35.48
CA GLU A 253 -8.85 -36.71 34.38
C GLU A 253 -9.43 -37.40 33.16
N TYR A 254 -9.66 -36.65 32.09
CA TYR A 254 -10.15 -37.18 30.83
C TYR A 254 -8.98 -37.48 29.90
N THR A 255 -8.89 -38.71 29.44
CA THR A 255 -7.79 -39.22 28.58
C THR A 255 -8.15 -39.33 27.10
N GLY A 256 -9.36 -38.91 26.71
CA GLY A 256 -9.88 -39.12 25.36
C GLY A 256 -10.59 -40.46 25.17
N GLU A 257 -10.52 -41.35 26.16
CA GLU A 257 -11.17 -42.67 26.14
C GLU A 257 -12.47 -42.68 26.96
N GLU A 258 -13.26 -43.74 26.75
CA GLU A 258 -14.52 -43.95 27.50
C GLU A 258 -14.25 -44.12 29.00
N GLN A 259 -15.03 -43.40 29.83
CA GLN A 259 -14.84 -43.44 31.29
C GLN A 259 -16.15 -43.40 32.03
N GLU A 260 -16.39 -44.38 32.93
CA GLU A 260 -17.54 -44.40 33.83
C GLU A 260 -17.32 -43.56 35.07
N LEU A 261 -18.26 -42.68 35.41
CA LEU A 261 -18.25 -41.84 36.57
C LEU A 261 -19.50 -42.10 37.44
N THR A 262 -19.29 -42.13 38.76
CA THR A 262 -20.39 -42.19 39.72
C THR A 262 -20.24 -41.08 40.75
N LEU A 263 -21.30 -40.34 40.99
CA LEU A 263 -21.39 -39.31 42.03
C LEU A 263 -22.54 -39.60 42.99
N TYR A 264 -22.38 -39.18 44.22
CA TYR A 264 -23.33 -39.51 45.29
C TYR A 264 -23.85 -38.23 45.93
N TRP A 265 -25.18 -38.11 46.00
CA TRP A 265 -25.89 -37.10 46.77
C TRP A 265 -26.38 -37.67 48.10
N ASN A 266 -25.96 -37.14 49.22
CA ASN A 266 -26.46 -37.51 50.56
C ASN A 266 -27.81 -36.84 50.76
N ILE A 267 -28.83 -37.65 51.07
CA ILE A 267 -30.19 -37.21 51.33
C ILE A 267 -30.25 -36.67 52.78
N GLU A 268 -30.40 -35.37 52.90
CA GLU A 268 -30.52 -34.66 54.17
C GLU A 268 -31.94 -34.09 54.37
N GLU A 269 -32.74 -34.09 53.35
CA GLU A 269 -34.08 -33.55 53.26
C GLU A 269 -35.10 -34.64 52.99
N THR A 270 -36.41 -34.33 53.20
CA THR A 270 -37.47 -35.25 52.86
C THR A 270 -37.76 -35.19 51.36
N LEU A 271 -37.45 -36.28 50.64
CA LEU A 271 -37.68 -36.40 49.23
C LEU A 271 -39.13 -36.75 48.90
N GLN A 272 -39.68 -36.18 47.81
CA GLN A 272 -41.01 -36.49 47.30
C GLN A 272 -40.97 -37.71 46.37
N LYS A 273 -42.05 -38.50 46.35
CA LYS A 273 -42.23 -39.56 45.34
C LYS A 273 -42.46 -38.96 43.98
N GLY A 274 -41.87 -39.54 42.94
CA GLY A 274 -42.06 -39.07 41.57
C GLY A 274 -40.81 -39.15 40.74
N ASN A 275 -40.84 -38.45 39.62
CA ASN A 275 -39.75 -38.44 38.61
C ASN A 275 -38.64 -37.47 38.99
N TYR A 276 -37.40 -37.99 39.08
CA TYR A 276 -36.16 -37.24 39.31
C TYR A 276 -35.37 -37.21 38.03
N SER A 277 -34.83 -36.06 37.70
CA SER A 277 -33.96 -35.86 36.51
C SER A 277 -32.56 -35.44 36.95
N ALA A 278 -31.54 -35.97 36.28
CA ALA A 278 -30.18 -35.56 36.41
C ALA A 278 -29.69 -34.96 35.09
N TYR A 279 -29.17 -33.78 35.14
CA TYR A 279 -28.50 -33.10 34.03
C TYR A 279 -27.01 -33.04 34.35
N ILE A 280 -26.22 -33.42 33.35
CA ILE A 280 -24.73 -33.53 33.48
C ILE A 280 -24.09 -32.48 32.60
N PHE A 281 -23.13 -31.74 33.19
CA PHE A 281 -22.42 -30.65 32.52
C PHE A 281 -20.92 -30.84 32.68
N VAL A 282 -20.18 -30.62 31.60
CA VAL A 282 -18.70 -30.56 31.57
C VAL A 282 -18.30 -29.44 30.63
N ASP A 283 -17.24 -28.69 30.96
CA ASP A 283 -16.69 -27.61 30.17
C ASP A 283 -17.73 -26.56 29.69
N GLY A 284 -18.73 -26.27 30.55
CA GLY A 284 -19.81 -25.32 30.25
C GLY A 284 -20.90 -25.83 29.28
N ASN A 285 -20.87 -27.10 28.90
CA ASN A 285 -21.84 -27.72 28.02
C ASN A 285 -22.68 -28.80 28.77
N MET A 286 -23.95 -28.92 28.46
CA MET A 286 -24.78 -30.05 28.92
C MET A 286 -24.45 -31.28 28.06
N ILE A 287 -23.85 -32.28 28.68
CA ILE A 287 -23.36 -33.47 27.98
C ILE A 287 -24.34 -34.66 28.06
N GLY A 288 -25.41 -34.55 28.82
CA GLY A 288 -26.42 -35.57 28.88
C GLY A 288 -27.44 -35.35 29.98
N SER A 289 -28.56 -36.08 29.91
CA SER A 289 -29.60 -36.10 30.93
C SER A 289 -30.25 -37.48 31.07
N GLY A 290 -30.70 -37.80 32.26
CA GLY A 290 -31.44 -39.02 32.53
C GLY A 290 -32.49 -38.81 33.61
N SER A 291 -33.52 -39.63 33.62
CA SER A 291 -34.57 -39.55 34.62
C SER A 291 -34.98 -40.93 35.15
N THR A 292 -35.44 -40.97 36.38
CA THR A 292 -35.91 -42.18 37.03
C THR A 292 -37.02 -41.83 38.02
N THR A 293 -38.05 -42.67 38.08
CA THR A 293 -39.15 -42.52 39.06
C THR A 293 -38.84 -43.29 40.32
N PHE A 294 -38.90 -42.60 41.48
CA PHE A 294 -38.72 -43.18 42.80
C PHE A 294 -40.07 -43.25 43.52
N GLU A 295 -40.27 -44.37 44.32
CA GLU A 295 -41.51 -44.69 45.04
C GLU A 295 -41.43 -44.46 46.58
#